data_bd707c9ad8fcef5ca82a34f82f4ea45e
#
_entry.id   bd707c9ad8fcef5ca82a34f82f4ea45e
#
_cell.length_a   1.000
_cell.length_b   1.000
_cell.length_c   1.000
_cell.angle_alpha   90.00
_cell.angle_beta   90.00
_cell.angle_gamma   90.00
#
_symmetry.space_group_name_H-M   'P 1'
#
loop_
_entity.id
_entity.type
_entity.pdbx_description
1 polymer ?
#
loop_
_entity_poly.entity_id
_entity_poly.type
_entity_poly.pdbx_seq_one_letter_code
_entity_poly.pdbx_strand_id
1 'polypeptide(L)' 'MIVYTPLWETLKKKGLSTYTLKVKFNISGSTVQRLRRNMSVSTNTLDDLCELLNCSISDIVDHIPNDK' A
#
# COMPACT_ATOMS: atom_id res chain seq x y z
N MET A 1 5.72 12.54 -7.53
CA MET A 1 5.86 11.90 -6.21
C MET A 1 4.89 10.74 -6.08
N ILE A 2 5.39 9.61 -5.65
CA ILE A 2 4.55 8.43 -5.45
C ILE A 2 3.98 8.47 -4.04
N VAL A 3 2.69 8.23 -3.93
CA VAL A 3 2.01 8.16 -2.63
C VAL A 3 1.15 6.91 -2.58
N TYR A 4 0.87 6.45 -1.37
CA TYR A 4 0.08 5.23 -1.17
C TYR A 4 -1.28 5.55 -0.57
N THR A 5 -1.77 6.76 -0.79
CA THR A 5 -3.07 7.17 -0.30
C THR A 5 -4.18 6.20 -0.71
N PRO A 6 -4.22 5.71 -1.97
CA PRO A 6 -5.27 4.76 -2.35
C PRO A 6 -5.26 3.48 -1.51
N LEU A 7 -4.08 3.03 -1.07
CA LEU A 7 -3.98 1.82 -0.24
C LEU A 7 -4.80 1.97 1.03
N TRP A 8 -4.69 3.12 1.70
CA TRP A 8 -5.42 3.34 2.95
C TRP A 8 -6.92 3.36 2.73
N GLU A 9 -7.35 3.95 1.62
CA GLU A 9 -8.76 3.96 1.25
C GLU A 9 -9.26 2.55 0.96
N THR A 10 -8.45 1.76 0.26
CA THR A 10 -8.81 0.38 -0.07
C THR A 10 -8.94 -0.47 1.19
N LEU A 11 -7.99 -0.33 2.12
CA LEU A 11 -8.07 -1.05 3.39
C LEU A 11 -9.34 -0.67 4.15
N LYS A 12 -9.63 0.61 4.18
CA LYS A 12 -10.82 1.09 4.89
C LYS A 12 -12.10 0.52 4.28
N LYS A 13 -12.16 0.50 2.96
CA LYS A 13 -13.33 -0.07 2.27
C LYS A 13 -13.52 -1.53 2.59
N LYS A 14 -12.43 -2.26 2.76
CA LYS A 14 -12.48 -3.70 3.03
C LYS A 14 -12.56 -4.02 4.51
N GLY A 15 -12.60 -2.99 5.37
CA GLY A 15 -12.65 -3.21 6.81
C GLY A 15 -11.35 -3.78 7.36
N LEU A 16 -10.23 -3.48 6.72
CA LEU A 16 -8.92 -3.98 7.11
C LEU A 16 -8.07 -2.85 7.68
N SER A 17 -6.98 -3.22 8.34
CA SER A 17 -6.06 -2.25 8.93
C SER A 17 -4.62 -2.66 8.62
N THR A 18 -3.66 -1.79 8.98
CA THR A 18 -2.25 -2.14 8.83
C THR A 18 -1.88 -3.32 9.72
N TYR A 19 -2.58 -3.49 10.82
CA TYR A 19 -2.40 -4.66 11.68
C TYR A 19 -2.69 -5.94 10.88
N THR A 20 -3.75 -5.92 10.09
CA THR A 20 -4.11 -7.04 9.22
C THR A 20 -2.98 -7.36 8.25
N LEU A 21 -2.39 -6.33 7.66
CA LEU A 21 -1.27 -6.53 6.73
C LEU A 21 -0.12 -7.26 7.41
N LYS A 22 0.22 -6.86 8.63
CA LYS A 22 1.36 -7.45 9.34
C LYS A 22 1.06 -8.86 9.81
N VAL A 23 -0.10 -9.08 10.39
CA VAL A 23 -0.41 -10.34 11.06
C VAL A 23 -0.95 -11.38 10.09
N LYS A 24 -1.91 -11.02 9.27
CA LYS A 24 -2.54 -12.00 8.36
C LYS A 24 -1.73 -12.20 7.09
N PHE A 25 -1.18 -11.12 6.55
CA PHE A 25 -0.52 -11.17 5.25
C PHE A 25 1.00 -11.20 5.37
N ASN A 26 1.50 -11.12 6.61
CA ASN A 26 2.91 -11.28 6.87
C ASN A 26 3.77 -10.18 6.22
N ILE A 27 3.20 -9.00 6.03
CA ILE A 27 3.95 -7.86 5.53
C ILE A 27 4.77 -7.31 6.67
N SER A 28 6.06 -7.12 6.45
CA SER A 28 6.95 -6.68 7.54
C SER A 28 6.58 -5.28 8.03
N GLY A 29 6.89 -5.03 9.30
CA GLY A 29 6.63 -3.71 9.87
C GLY A 29 7.40 -2.62 9.18
N SER A 30 8.62 -2.91 8.71
CA SER A 30 9.42 -1.92 8.00
C SER A 30 8.78 -1.57 6.66
N THR A 31 8.17 -2.54 5.98
CA THR A 31 7.45 -2.27 4.74
C THR A 31 6.23 -1.39 4.99
N VAL A 32 5.49 -1.67 6.06
CA VAL A 32 4.34 -0.84 6.43
C VAL A 32 4.79 0.59 6.71
N GLN A 33 5.91 0.76 7.40
CA GLN A 33 6.43 2.11 7.68
C GLN A 33 6.81 2.85 6.40
N ARG A 34 7.42 2.15 5.45
CA ARG A 34 7.75 2.77 4.17
C ARG A 34 6.50 3.23 3.44
N LEU A 35 5.46 2.42 3.46
CA LEU A 35 4.19 2.78 2.84
C LEU A 35 3.59 4.01 3.51
N ARG A 36 3.64 4.09 4.84
CA ARG A 36 3.11 5.24 5.56
C ARG A 36 3.85 6.52 5.24
N ARG A 37 5.14 6.42 4.95
CA ARG A 37 5.99 7.59 4.69
C ARG A 37 6.14 7.87 3.19
N ASN A 38 5.41 7.15 2.37
CA ASN A 38 5.49 7.28 0.91
C ASN A 38 6.91 7.04 0.40
N MET A 39 7.60 6.10 1.02
CA MET A 39 8.93 5.71 0.61
C MET A 39 8.84 4.61 -0.43
N SER A 40 9.90 4.39 -1.17
CA SER A 40 9.90 3.38 -2.22
C SER A 40 9.76 1.98 -1.64
N VAL A 41 9.00 1.15 -2.34
CA VAL A 41 8.93 -0.29 -2.07
C VAL A 41 9.12 -1.00 -3.39
N SER A 42 9.44 -2.29 -3.32
CA SER A 42 9.65 -3.04 -4.55
C SER A 42 8.32 -3.27 -5.26
N THR A 43 8.41 -3.48 -6.57
CA THR A 43 7.21 -3.83 -7.34
C THR A 43 6.66 -5.18 -6.89
N ASN A 44 7.51 -6.07 -6.36
CA ASN A 44 7.03 -7.33 -5.78
C ASN A 44 6.09 -7.07 -4.60
N THR A 45 6.41 -6.08 -3.78
CA THR A 45 5.55 -5.71 -2.67
C THR A 45 4.20 -5.22 -3.19
N LEU A 46 4.21 -4.41 -4.23
CA LEU A 46 2.98 -3.92 -4.83
C LEU A 46 2.16 -5.07 -5.42
N ASP A 47 2.83 -6.00 -6.07
CA ASP A 47 2.19 -7.18 -6.62
C ASP A 47 1.50 -7.99 -5.50
N ASP A 48 2.22 -8.21 -4.41
CA ASP A 48 1.68 -8.94 -3.27
C ASP A 48 0.44 -8.26 -2.70
N LEU A 49 0.49 -6.93 -2.56
CA LEU A 49 -0.65 -6.19 -2.03
C LEU A 49 -1.86 -6.31 -2.95
N CYS A 50 -1.65 -6.22 -4.25
CA CYS A 50 -2.75 -6.38 -5.20
C CYS A 50 -3.37 -7.77 -5.09
N GLU A 51 -2.54 -8.80 -5.00
CA GLU A 51 -3.03 -10.17 -4.88
C GLU A 51 -3.77 -10.38 -3.56
N LEU A 52 -3.18 -9.94 -2.46
CA LEU A 52 -3.74 -10.16 -1.14
C LEU A 52 -5.05 -9.40 -0.94
N LEU A 53 -5.15 -8.20 -1.50
CA LEU A 53 -6.32 -7.37 -1.36
C LEU A 53 -7.30 -7.52 -2.52
N ASN A 54 -6.92 -8.30 -3.53
CA ASN A 54 -7.74 -8.54 -4.71
C ASN A 54 -8.17 -7.20 -5.34
N CYS A 55 -7.18 -6.38 -5.65
CA CYS A 55 -7.42 -5.06 -6.22
C CYS A 55 -6.38 -4.75 -7.29
N SER A 56 -6.55 -3.63 -7.97
CA SER A 56 -5.62 -3.22 -9.01
C SER A 56 -4.53 -2.33 -8.43
N ILE A 57 -3.49 -2.08 -9.22
CA ILE A 57 -2.38 -1.24 -8.78
C ILE A 57 -2.84 0.17 -8.44
N SER A 58 -3.83 0.69 -9.15
CA SER A 58 -4.35 2.03 -8.90
C SER A 58 -5.09 2.12 -7.57
N ASP A 59 -5.45 0.99 -6.97
CA ASP A 59 -6.07 0.96 -5.64
C ASP A 59 -5.01 0.96 -4.54
N ILE A 60 -3.74 0.94 -4.90
CA ILE A 60 -2.63 0.88 -3.95
C ILE A 60 -1.80 2.16 -4.01
N VAL A 61 -1.48 2.63 -5.21
CA VAL A 61 -0.48 3.67 -5.41
C VAL A 61 -1.00 4.72 -6.38
N ASP A 62 -0.53 5.95 -6.21
CA ASP A 62 -0.89 7.06 -7.07
C ASP A 62 0.34 7.91 -7.30
N HIS A 63 0.31 8.71 -8.34
CA HIS A 63 1.39 9.64 -8.65
C HIS A 63 0.85 11.05 -8.59
N ILE A 64 1.50 11.88 -7.78
CA ILE A 64 1.17 13.29 -7.69
C ILE A 64 2.26 14.06 -8.42
N PRO A 65 1.89 14.83 -9.47
CA PRO A 65 2.89 15.58 -10.21
C PRO A 65 3.63 16.55 -9.30
N ASN A 66 4.93 16.67 -9.53
CA ASN A 66 5.71 17.67 -8.83
C ASN A 66 5.33 19.02 -9.39
N ASP A 67 4.87 19.88 -8.51
CA ASP A 67 4.46 21.21 -8.91
C ASP A 67 5.69 22.13 -8.93
N LYS A 68 5.90 22.78 -10.04
CA LYS A 68 7.07 23.62 -10.19
C LYS A 68 6.66 25.01 -10.44
#